data_049de8065fd18a687edade8d25dd37ae
#
_entry.id   049de8065fd18a687edade8d25dd37ae
#
_cell.length_a   1.000
_cell.length_b   1.000
_cell.length_c   1.000
_cell.angle_alpha   90.00
_cell.angle_beta   90.00
_cell.angle_gamma   90.00
#
_symmetry.space_group_name_H-M   'P 1'
#
loop_
_entity.id
_entity.type
_entity.pdbx_description
1 polymer ?
#
loop_
_entity_poly.entity_id
_entity_poly.type
_entity_poly.pdbx_seq_one_letter_code
_entity_poly.pdbx_strand_id
1 'polypeptide(L)'
;IRRQRQMCIRDSPRTEHESAADQYTYRDGGRPGDRLVEELVRNLGAHLNPRGIAVMLGNWEVHEADDSWHSRLESWAPDDTDLWVVQREQATPIEYADMWLKDAAENRELRNWRQQFARYLDDFAARTVSHIGMGMLLLHATPEGASSVRRFESLEHQLAQPLGAAIRDAFDADDWLRERSDAELLEETFVVAGDVTDERWTIPGEEHPSAMLLRQGGSFRRTFPESTELASFVSVCDGELTGQQIVVAIVALLELDQDALLGAIARDVRDLVAYGFLIPRWM
;
A
#
# COMPACT_ATOMS: atom_id res chain seq x y z
N ILE A 1 -12.74 8.01 -26.01
CA ILE A 1 -12.76 6.58 -26.37
C ILE A 1 -11.30 6.01 -26.48
N ARG A 2 -10.35 6.70 -27.17
CA ARG A 2 -8.94 6.23 -27.25
C ARG A 2 -8.21 6.18 -25.90
N ARG A 3 -8.46 7.13 -24.97
CA ARG A 3 -7.82 7.16 -23.64
C ARG A 3 -8.35 6.03 -22.72
N GLN A 4 -9.62 5.70 -22.81
CA GLN A 4 -10.22 4.61 -22.05
C GLN A 4 -9.69 3.23 -22.48
N ARG A 5 -9.44 3.04 -23.79
CA ARG A 5 -8.85 1.81 -24.31
C ARG A 5 -7.42 1.56 -23.83
N GLN A 6 -6.64 2.61 -23.59
CA GLN A 6 -5.27 2.48 -23.07
C GLN A 6 -5.22 2.07 -21.58
N MET A 7 -6.22 2.43 -20.78
CA MET A 7 -6.28 2.00 -19.36
C MET A 7 -6.50 0.49 -19.22
N CYS A 8 -7.43 -0.10 -19.96
CA CYS A 8 -7.72 -1.53 -19.89
C CYS A 8 -6.60 -2.43 -20.45
N ILE A 9 -5.69 -1.90 -21.29
CA ILE A 9 -4.56 -2.64 -21.86
C ILE A 9 -3.41 -2.83 -20.87
N ARG A 10 -3.32 -2.00 -19.80
CA ARG A 10 -2.14 -1.90 -18.95
C ARG A 10 -2.23 -2.68 -17.65
N ASP A 11 -3.42 -3.05 -17.23
CA ASP A 11 -3.70 -3.51 -15.87
C ASP A 11 -4.07 -4.98 -15.74
N SER A 12 -4.09 -5.75 -16.84
CA SER A 12 -4.48 -7.16 -16.80
C SER A 12 -3.34 -8.10 -17.18
N PRO A 13 -3.02 -9.11 -16.37
CA PRO A 13 -2.12 -10.20 -16.74
C PRO A 13 -2.66 -10.95 -17.96
N ARG A 14 -1.75 -11.47 -18.79
CA ARG A 14 -2.09 -11.94 -20.12
C ARG A 14 -1.90 -13.38 -20.36
N THR A 15 -2.71 -13.87 -21.31
CA THR A 15 -2.51 -15.14 -22.00
C THR A 15 -1.76 -14.92 -23.31
N GLU A 16 -0.87 -15.84 -23.69
CA GLU A 16 -0.31 -15.89 -25.03
C GLU A 16 -1.37 -16.43 -26.00
N HIS A 17 -1.62 -15.69 -27.09
CA HIS A 17 -2.58 -16.10 -28.11
C HIS A 17 -1.85 -16.64 -29.34
N GLU A 18 -2.28 -17.81 -29.84
CA GLU A 18 -1.71 -18.44 -31.02
C GLU A 18 -2.00 -17.67 -32.33
N SER A 19 -3.02 -16.83 -32.35
CA SER A 19 -3.38 -16.05 -33.53
C SER A 19 -3.79 -14.62 -33.22
N ALA A 20 -3.55 -13.70 -34.15
CA ALA A 20 -3.99 -12.31 -34.06
C ALA A 20 -5.53 -12.14 -34.01
N ALA A 21 -6.27 -13.14 -34.48
CA ALA A 21 -7.75 -13.14 -34.44
C ALA A 21 -8.31 -13.38 -33.03
N ASP A 22 -7.52 -14.02 -32.17
CA ASP A 22 -7.89 -14.30 -30.77
C ASP A 22 -7.48 -13.16 -29.83
N GLN A 23 -6.80 -12.12 -30.33
CA GLN A 23 -6.36 -10.97 -29.52
C GLN A 23 -7.48 -9.95 -29.35
N TYR A 24 -7.78 -9.64 -28.10
CA TYR A 24 -8.65 -8.52 -27.77
C TYR A 24 -7.87 -7.21 -27.85
N THR A 25 -7.98 -6.51 -28.97
CA THR A 25 -7.26 -5.26 -29.28
C THR A 25 -7.37 -4.17 -28.22
N TYR A 26 -8.32 -4.26 -27.30
CA TYR A 26 -8.49 -3.31 -26.20
C TYR A 26 -7.97 -3.81 -24.84
N ARG A 27 -7.63 -5.08 -24.74
CA ARG A 27 -7.13 -5.72 -23.50
C ARG A 27 -5.71 -6.21 -23.62
N ASP A 28 -5.31 -6.59 -24.81
CA ASP A 28 -4.02 -7.23 -25.07
C ASP A 28 -2.86 -6.24 -25.30
N GLY A 29 -1.93 -5.98 -24.30
CA GLY A 29 -0.72 -5.15 -24.39
C GLY A 29 0.47 -5.80 -25.13
N GLY A 30 0.35 -7.08 -25.64
CA GLY A 30 1.41 -7.80 -26.38
C GLY A 30 2.54 -8.36 -25.50
N ARG A 31 2.36 -8.41 -24.19
CA ARG A 31 3.34 -8.95 -23.23
C ARG A 31 2.73 -10.09 -22.42
N PRO A 32 3.43 -11.18 -22.15
CA PRO A 32 2.93 -12.26 -21.29
C PRO A 32 2.81 -11.81 -19.82
N GLY A 33 1.79 -12.30 -19.14
CA GLY A 33 1.57 -12.06 -17.72
C GLY A 33 1.48 -10.58 -17.35
N ASP A 34 2.08 -10.21 -16.26
CA ASP A 34 2.12 -8.86 -15.69
C ASP A 34 3.34 -8.02 -16.15
N ARG A 35 4.09 -8.51 -17.16
CA ARG A 35 5.31 -7.83 -17.66
C ARG A 35 5.08 -6.39 -18.11
N LEU A 36 3.89 -6.07 -18.62
CA LEU A 36 3.60 -4.70 -19.00
C LEU A 36 3.53 -3.76 -17.79
N VAL A 37 2.94 -4.23 -16.69
CA VAL A 37 2.88 -3.48 -15.43
C VAL A 37 4.29 -3.35 -14.84
N GLU A 38 5.06 -4.42 -14.84
CA GLU A 38 6.48 -4.41 -14.44
C GLU A 38 7.29 -3.38 -15.24
N GLU A 39 7.20 -3.41 -16.59
CA GLU A 39 7.91 -2.45 -17.44
C GLU A 39 7.49 -1.00 -17.19
N LEU A 40 6.21 -0.76 -16.92
CA LEU A 40 5.72 0.57 -16.56
C LEU A 40 6.31 1.04 -15.24
N VAL A 41 6.25 0.23 -14.18
CA VAL A 41 6.83 0.56 -12.88
C VAL A 41 8.33 0.84 -13.02
N ARG A 42 9.06 -0.02 -13.74
CA ARG A 42 10.51 0.10 -13.94
C ARG A 42 10.93 1.38 -14.66
N ASN A 43 10.10 1.90 -15.54
CA ASN A 43 10.45 3.05 -16.39
C ASN A 43 9.78 4.37 -16.00
N LEU A 44 8.68 4.34 -15.21
CA LEU A 44 7.93 5.55 -14.90
C LEU A 44 8.73 6.55 -14.06
N GLY A 45 9.62 6.10 -13.17
CA GLY A 45 10.47 6.96 -12.35
C GLY A 45 11.24 7.98 -13.18
N ALA A 46 11.84 7.55 -14.30
CA ALA A 46 12.61 8.41 -15.19
C ALA A 46 11.78 9.51 -15.89
N HIS A 47 10.45 9.43 -15.84
CA HIS A 47 9.54 10.41 -16.43
C HIS A 47 8.86 11.31 -15.38
N LEU A 48 9.15 11.12 -14.11
CA LEU A 48 8.64 11.97 -13.04
C LEU A 48 9.48 13.24 -12.93
N ASN A 49 8.82 14.35 -12.64
CA ASN A 49 9.50 15.53 -12.16
C ASN A 49 10.05 15.29 -10.75
N PRO A 50 11.02 16.07 -10.26
CA PRO A 50 11.42 16.03 -8.86
C PRO A 50 10.20 16.10 -7.93
N ARG A 51 10.10 15.19 -6.96
CA ARG A 51 8.93 15.01 -6.08
C ARG A 51 7.62 14.72 -6.84
N GLY A 52 7.69 14.28 -8.09
CA GLY A 52 6.55 13.90 -8.90
C GLY A 52 5.98 12.56 -8.45
N ILE A 53 4.65 12.43 -8.54
CA ILE A 53 3.92 11.21 -8.15
C ILE A 53 3.22 10.64 -9.37
N ALA A 54 3.35 9.33 -9.61
CA ALA A 54 2.52 8.59 -10.53
C ALA A 54 1.58 7.66 -9.76
N VAL A 55 0.33 7.58 -10.20
CA VAL A 55 -0.68 6.69 -9.64
C VAL A 55 -1.27 5.88 -10.77
N MET A 56 -1.23 4.56 -10.64
CA MET A 56 -1.81 3.65 -11.62
C MET A 56 -2.58 2.53 -10.93
N LEU A 57 -3.61 2.02 -11.60
CA LEU A 57 -4.21 0.74 -11.25
C LEU A 57 -3.44 -0.34 -12.00
N GLY A 58 -3.30 -1.50 -11.39
CA GLY A 58 -2.63 -2.64 -12.00
C GLY A 58 -3.00 -3.95 -11.35
N ASN A 59 -2.71 -5.02 -12.08
CA ASN A 59 -2.81 -6.37 -11.60
C ASN A 59 -1.43 -7.03 -11.73
N TRP A 60 -1.10 -7.90 -10.80
CA TRP A 60 0.18 -8.61 -10.77
C TRP A 60 -0.02 -10.06 -10.39
N GLU A 61 0.86 -10.91 -10.88
CA GLU A 61 0.86 -12.34 -10.58
C GLU A 61 1.61 -12.62 -9.28
N VAL A 62 1.05 -13.52 -8.47
CA VAL A 62 1.69 -14.13 -7.32
C VAL A 62 1.95 -15.59 -7.66
N HIS A 63 3.20 -16.02 -7.63
CA HIS A 63 3.57 -17.38 -7.99
C HIS A 63 3.65 -18.28 -6.77
N GLU A 64 3.55 -19.59 -6.96
CA GLU A 64 3.62 -20.58 -5.89
C GLU A 64 4.94 -20.55 -5.10
N ALA A 65 6.02 -20.09 -5.75
CA ALA A 65 7.34 -19.99 -5.14
C ALA A 65 7.62 -18.65 -4.43
N ASP A 66 6.68 -17.70 -4.49
CA ASP A 66 6.86 -16.39 -3.88
C ASP A 66 6.65 -16.48 -2.35
N ASP A 67 7.56 -15.91 -1.56
CA ASP A 67 7.47 -15.87 -0.10
C ASP A 67 6.29 -15.00 0.39
N SER A 68 5.92 -13.99 -0.41
CA SER A 68 4.79 -13.09 -0.15
C SER A 68 4.19 -12.59 -1.45
N TRP A 69 2.97 -12.04 -1.39
CA TRP A 69 2.28 -11.47 -2.55
C TRP A 69 3.05 -10.30 -3.22
N HIS A 70 3.97 -9.67 -2.50
CA HIS A 70 4.73 -8.49 -2.98
C HIS A 70 6.19 -8.79 -3.32
N SER A 71 6.70 -10.01 -3.07
CA SER A 71 8.13 -10.34 -3.24
C SER A 71 8.68 -9.95 -4.62
N ARG A 72 7.90 -10.17 -5.69
CA ARG A 72 8.31 -9.79 -7.04
C ARG A 72 8.24 -8.28 -7.26
N LEU A 73 7.23 -7.61 -6.69
CA LEU A 73 7.00 -6.18 -6.87
C LEU A 73 8.14 -5.32 -6.29
N GLU A 74 8.79 -5.80 -5.24
CA GLU A 74 9.93 -5.11 -4.60
C GLU A 74 11.05 -4.78 -5.60
N SER A 75 11.28 -5.68 -6.56
CA SER A 75 12.32 -5.55 -7.57
C SER A 75 11.92 -4.74 -8.82
N TRP A 76 10.65 -4.32 -8.92
CA TRP A 76 10.16 -3.65 -10.11
C TRP A 76 10.57 -2.18 -10.20
N ALA A 77 10.59 -1.48 -9.07
CA ALA A 77 11.01 -0.08 -9.06
C ALA A 77 12.53 0.05 -8.92
N PRO A 78 13.17 0.96 -9.69
CA PRO A 78 14.57 1.30 -9.52
C PRO A 78 14.84 1.99 -8.18
N ASP A 79 16.14 2.04 -7.79
CA ASP A 79 16.56 2.56 -6.47
C ASP A 79 16.30 4.07 -6.30
N ASP A 80 16.09 4.80 -7.38
CA ASP A 80 15.74 6.24 -7.40
C ASP A 80 14.24 6.51 -7.41
N THR A 81 13.42 5.50 -7.17
CA THR A 81 11.96 5.60 -7.22
C THR A 81 11.34 4.87 -6.04
N ASP A 82 10.59 5.60 -5.21
CA ASP A 82 9.76 5.00 -4.17
C ASP A 82 8.62 4.21 -4.79
N LEU A 83 8.30 3.08 -4.21
CA LEU A 83 7.18 2.25 -4.61
C LEU A 83 6.27 1.97 -3.41
N TRP A 84 5.03 2.39 -3.52
CA TRP A 84 3.97 2.02 -2.59
C TRP A 84 2.87 1.27 -3.35
N VAL A 85 2.62 0.02 -2.94
CA VAL A 85 1.58 -0.82 -3.53
C VAL A 85 0.48 -1.06 -2.50
N VAL A 86 -0.76 -0.77 -2.91
CA VAL A 86 -1.94 -1.04 -2.10
C VAL A 86 -2.76 -2.11 -2.79
N GLN A 87 -2.65 -3.36 -2.30
CA GLN A 87 -3.48 -4.47 -2.75
C GLN A 87 -4.91 -4.28 -2.23
N ARG A 88 -5.87 -4.27 -3.16
CA ARG A 88 -7.29 -4.05 -2.86
C ARG A 88 -8.09 -5.34 -2.90
N GLU A 89 -7.69 -6.22 -3.79
CA GLU A 89 -8.34 -7.51 -4.05
C GLU A 89 -7.29 -8.53 -4.45
N GLN A 90 -7.62 -9.77 -4.21
CA GLN A 90 -6.85 -10.93 -4.67
C GLN A 90 -7.82 -11.96 -5.22
N ALA A 91 -7.51 -12.54 -6.38
CA ALA A 91 -8.32 -13.56 -7.02
C ALA A 91 -7.49 -14.80 -7.35
N THR A 92 -8.09 -15.97 -7.31
CA THR A 92 -7.52 -17.17 -7.90
C THR A 92 -7.52 -17.07 -9.42
N PRO A 93 -6.68 -17.85 -10.15
CA PRO A 93 -6.73 -17.93 -11.62
C PRO A 93 -8.12 -18.22 -12.17
N ILE A 94 -8.91 -19.05 -11.47
CA ILE A 94 -10.28 -19.40 -11.83
C ILE A 94 -11.20 -18.19 -11.76
N GLU A 95 -11.21 -17.50 -10.61
CA GLU A 95 -12.04 -16.30 -10.38
C GLU A 95 -11.67 -15.18 -11.33
N TYR A 96 -10.36 -14.96 -11.54
CA TYR A 96 -9.85 -13.95 -12.44
C TYR A 96 -10.26 -14.19 -13.90
N ALA A 97 -10.08 -15.44 -14.40
CA ALA A 97 -10.50 -15.80 -15.76
C ALA A 97 -12.02 -15.66 -15.95
N ASP A 98 -12.81 -16.10 -14.97
CA ASP A 98 -14.29 -15.99 -15.01
C ASP A 98 -14.75 -14.53 -15.02
N MET A 99 -14.16 -13.67 -14.18
CA MET A 99 -14.45 -12.25 -14.13
C MET A 99 -14.21 -11.58 -15.50
N TRP A 100 -13.05 -11.81 -16.10
CA TRP A 100 -12.68 -11.17 -17.36
C TRP A 100 -13.47 -11.69 -18.56
N LEU A 101 -13.79 -12.97 -18.61
CA LEU A 101 -14.61 -13.55 -19.67
C LEU A 101 -16.08 -13.11 -19.58
N LYS A 102 -16.61 -12.90 -18.38
CA LYS A 102 -17.94 -12.32 -18.19
C LYS A 102 -18.00 -10.87 -18.65
N ASP A 103 -17.01 -10.06 -18.32
CA ASP A 103 -16.92 -8.66 -18.74
C ASP A 103 -16.77 -8.52 -20.28
N ALA A 104 -16.10 -9.49 -20.93
CA ALA A 104 -15.98 -9.55 -22.38
C ALA A 104 -17.30 -9.86 -23.12
N ALA A 105 -18.38 -10.14 -22.41
CA ALA A 105 -19.65 -10.62 -22.96
C ALA A 105 -19.53 -11.91 -23.80
N GLU A 106 -18.50 -12.72 -23.55
CA GLU A 106 -18.20 -13.99 -24.23
C GLU A 106 -19.14 -15.13 -23.84
N ASN A 107 -19.97 -14.95 -22.81
CA ASN A 107 -20.98 -15.93 -22.37
C ASN A 107 -22.09 -16.16 -23.41
N ARG A 108 -22.09 -15.47 -24.56
CA ARG A 108 -23.10 -15.69 -25.60
C ARG A 108 -22.94 -17.03 -26.31
N GLU A 109 -21.70 -17.58 -26.36
CA GLU A 109 -21.40 -18.90 -26.90
C GLU A 109 -20.62 -19.75 -25.89
N LEU A 110 -21.29 -20.66 -25.20
CA LEU A 110 -20.73 -21.47 -24.13
C LEU A 110 -19.47 -22.28 -24.58
N ARG A 111 -19.40 -22.67 -25.88
CA ARG A 111 -18.22 -23.41 -26.40
C ARG A 111 -17.00 -22.50 -26.44
N ASN A 112 -17.14 -21.29 -26.93
CA ASN A 112 -16.06 -20.30 -27.03
C ASN A 112 -15.59 -19.91 -25.62
N TRP A 113 -16.53 -19.62 -24.71
CA TRP A 113 -16.22 -19.34 -23.32
C TRP A 113 -15.37 -20.44 -22.66
N ARG A 114 -15.75 -21.71 -22.80
CA ARG A 114 -15.01 -22.84 -22.23
C ARG A 114 -13.61 -22.97 -22.82
N GLN A 115 -13.44 -22.74 -24.11
CA GLN A 115 -12.15 -22.79 -24.76
C GLN A 115 -11.23 -21.66 -24.26
N GLN A 116 -11.73 -20.44 -24.17
CA GLN A 116 -10.95 -19.29 -23.66
C GLN A 116 -10.63 -19.48 -22.17
N PHE A 117 -11.58 -19.95 -21.38
CA PHE A 117 -11.38 -20.21 -19.96
C PHE A 117 -10.26 -21.26 -19.73
N ALA A 118 -10.27 -22.35 -20.49
CA ALA A 118 -9.20 -23.37 -20.41
C ALA A 118 -7.84 -22.76 -20.78
N ARG A 119 -7.76 -21.94 -21.84
CA ARG A 119 -6.51 -21.25 -22.23
C ARG A 119 -5.96 -20.34 -21.14
N TYR A 120 -6.83 -19.57 -20.44
CA TYR A 120 -6.42 -18.75 -19.30
C TYR A 120 -5.80 -19.62 -18.20
N LEU A 121 -6.46 -20.74 -17.84
CA LEU A 121 -5.97 -21.62 -16.80
C LEU A 121 -4.66 -22.31 -17.18
N ASP A 122 -4.54 -22.81 -18.42
CA ASP A 122 -3.31 -23.44 -18.92
C ASP A 122 -2.13 -22.45 -18.89
N ASP A 123 -2.37 -21.21 -19.25
CA ASP A 123 -1.36 -20.15 -19.29
C ASP A 123 -0.92 -19.74 -17.88
N PHE A 124 -1.84 -19.58 -16.92
CA PHE A 124 -1.49 -19.34 -15.52
C PHE A 124 -0.77 -20.54 -14.91
N ALA A 125 -1.20 -21.77 -15.20
CA ALA A 125 -0.54 -22.98 -14.74
C ALA A 125 0.89 -23.11 -15.26
N ALA A 126 1.13 -22.76 -16.54
CA ALA A 126 2.47 -22.76 -17.14
C ALA A 126 3.45 -21.80 -16.45
N ARG A 127 2.95 -20.73 -15.82
CA ARG A 127 3.73 -19.78 -15.01
C ARG A 127 3.64 -20.02 -13.50
N THR A 128 2.98 -21.10 -13.06
CA THR A 128 2.79 -21.43 -11.63
C THR A 128 2.13 -20.29 -10.83
N VAL A 129 1.16 -19.59 -11.45
CA VAL A 129 0.43 -18.50 -10.81
C VAL A 129 -0.54 -19.07 -9.79
N SER A 130 -0.37 -18.72 -8.54
CA SER A 130 -1.26 -19.09 -7.43
C SER A 130 -2.43 -18.11 -7.29
N HIS A 131 -2.17 -16.83 -7.42
CA HIS A 131 -3.15 -15.74 -7.28
C HIS A 131 -2.79 -14.55 -8.18
N ILE A 132 -3.77 -13.69 -8.40
CA ILE A 132 -3.60 -12.38 -9.06
C ILE A 132 -4.01 -11.30 -8.07
N GLY A 133 -3.05 -10.45 -7.68
CA GLY A 133 -3.31 -9.25 -6.90
C GLY A 133 -3.79 -8.11 -7.79
N MET A 134 -4.71 -7.30 -7.26
CA MET A 134 -5.30 -6.14 -7.95
C MET A 134 -5.30 -4.93 -7.03
N GLY A 135 -4.89 -3.78 -7.55
CA GLY A 135 -4.84 -2.59 -6.70
C GLY A 135 -4.19 -1.37 -7.32
N MET A 136 -3.61 -0.55 -6.45
CA MET A 136 -2.93 0.68 -6.83
C MET A 136 -1.42 0.51 -6.71
N LEU A 137 -0.71 1.00 -7.72
CA LEU A 137 0.73 1.19 -7.68
C LEU A 137 1.00 2.70 -7.70
N LEU A 138 1.74 3.16 -6.71
CA LEU A 138 2.03 4.55 -6.46
C LEU A 138 3.55 4.70 -6.50
N LEU A 139 4.04 5.59 -7.34
CA LEU A 139 5.46 5.84 -7.50
C LEU A 139 5.75 7.31 -7.19
N HIS A 140 6.87 7.54 -6.55
CA HIS A 140 7.37 8.88 -6.26
C HIS A 140 8.84 8.98 -6.61
N ALA A 141 9.25 10.08 -7.19
CA ALA A 141 10.67 10.33 -7.48
C ALA A 141 11.41 10.55 -6.17
N THR A 142 12.23 9.57 -5.78
CA THR A 142 13.05 9.65 -4.56
C THR A 142 13.96 10.88 -4.62
N PRO A 143 14.08 11.68 -3.55
CA PRO A 143 15.03 12.79 -3.50
C PRO A 143 16.47 12.32 -3.78
N GLU A 144 17.26 13.17 -4.44
CA GLU A 144 18.65 12.84 -4.79
C GLU A 144 19.48 12.49 -3.56
N GLY A 145 20.15 11.35 -3.60
CA GLY A 145 20.99 10.85 -2.50
C GLY A 145 20.24 10.17 -1.35
N ALA A 146 18.90 10.10 -1.41
CA ALA A 146 18.10 9.40 -0.42
C ALA A 146 17.89 7.93 -0.80
N SER A 147 17.64 7.09 0.20
CA SER A 147 17.22 5.71 -0.02
C SER A 147 15.73 5.65 -0.37
N SER A 148 15.37 4.83 -1.36
CA SER A 148 13.98 4.66 -1.75
C SER A 148 13.17 3.88 -0.70
N VAL A 149 11.88 4.22 -0.59
CA VAL A 149 10.91 3.51 0.26
C VAL A 149 10.21 2.42 -0.54
N ARG A 150 10.01 1.27 0.09
CA ARG A 150 9.20 0.17 -0.41
C ARG A 150 8.09 -0.08 0.59
N ARG A 151 6.82 0.18 0.19
CA ARG A 151 5.66 0.02 1.06
C ARG A 151 4.63 -0.87 0.38
N PHE A 152 4.19 -1.92 1.10
CA PHE A 152 3.22 -2.89 0.61
C PHE A 152 2.13 -3.08 1.64
N GLU A 153 0.89 -2.78 1.25
CA GLU A 153 -0.28 -2.86 2.13
C GLU A 153 -1.40 -3.65 1.46
N SER A 154 -2.08 -4.51 2.22
CA SER A 154 -3.32 -5.15 1.80
C SER A 154 -4.49 -4.50 2.54
N LEU A 155 -5.30 -3.74 1.83
CA LEU A 155 -6.42 -2.95 2.37
C LEU A 155 -7.72 -3.33 1.65
N GLU A 156 -8.35 -4.41 2.09
CA GLU A 156 -9.56 -4.96 1.43
C GLU A 156 -10.84 -4.16 1.77
N HIS A 157 -10.83 -3.42 2.87
CA HIS A 157 -11.97 -2.60 3.28
C HIS A 157 -12.17 -1.37 2.38
N GLN A 158 -13.37 -0.78 2.45
CA GLN A 158 -13.72 0.41 1.66
C GLN A 158 -12.88 1.63 2.07
N LEU A 159 -12.19 2.24 1.09
CA LEU A 159 -11.44 3.48 1.27
C LEU A 159 -12.36 4.70 1.19
N ALA A 160 -12.00 5.77 1.91
CA ALA A 160 -12.71 7.05 1.85
C ALA A 160 -12.08 7.96 0.79
N GLN A 161 -12.86 8.27 -0.24
CA GLN A 161 -12.44 9.19 -1.31
C GLN A 161 -12.65 10.66 -0.93
N PRO A 162 -11.86 11.61 -1.46
CA PRO A 162 -10.75 11.42 -2.42
C PRO A 162 -9.43 11.04 -1.74
N LEU A 163 -8.57 10.26 -2.41
CA LEU A 163 -7.28 9.80 -1.86
C LEU A 163 -6.09 10.71 -2.22
N GLY A 164 -6.25 11.64 -3.16
CA GLY A 164 -5.14 12.38 -3.74
C GLY A 164 -4.31 13.19 -2.72
N ALA A 165 -4.96 13.82 -1.74
CA ALA A 165 -4.27 14.53 -0.65
C ALA A 165 -3.49 13.53 0.22
N ALA A 166 -4.15 12.48 0.70
CA ALA A 166 -3.52 11.49 1.57
C ALA A 166 -2.32 10.77 0.92
N ILE A 167 -2.35 10.55 -0.40
CA ILE A 167 -1.21 10.00 -1.15
C ILE A 167 -0.05 10.99 -1.16
N ARG A 168 -0.31 12.27 -1.41
CA ARG A 168 0.72 13.31 -1.38
C ARG A 168 1.33 13.45 0.01
N ASP A 169 0.48 13.60 1.02
CA ASP A 169 0.90 13.78 2.41
C ASP A 169 1.75 12.59 2.90
N ALA A 170 1.44 11.36 2.46
CA ALA A 170 2.23 10.18 2.78
C ALA A 170 3.64 10.24 2.18
N PHE A 171 3.79 10.65 0.91
CA PHE A 171 5.12 10.80 0.31
C PHE A 171 5.89 12.02 0.88
N ASP A 172 5.20 13.11 1.17
CA ASP A 172 5.81 14.27 1.85
C ASP A 172 6.28 13.88 3.27
N ALA A 173 5.53 13.02 3.98
CA ALA A 173 5.93 12.46 5.26
C ALA A 173 7.15 11.53 5.14
N ASP A 174 7.19 10.66 4.12
CA ASP A 174 8.36 9.80 3.86
C ASP A 174 9.62 10.63 3.60
N ASP A 175 9.51 11.70 2.79
CA ASP A 175 10.63 12.62 2.52
C ASP A 175 11.12 13.29 3.80
N TRP A 176 10.20 13.76 4.63
CA TRP A 176 10.52 14.38 5.91
C TRP A 176 11.17 13.41 6.91
N LEU A 177 10.68 12.17 6.97
CA LEU A 177 11.20 11.14 7.87
C LEU A 177 12.61 10.68 7.49
N ARG A 178 12.96 10.68 6.19
CA ARG A 178 14.32 10.32 5.71
C ARG A 178 15.41 11.25 6.23
N GLU A 179 15.08 12.51 6.42
CA GLU A 179 16.02 13.53 6.86
C GLU A 179 16.27 13.52 8.37
N ARG A 180 15.60 12.61 9.12
CA ARG A 180 15.60 12.60 10.58
C ARG A 180 15.97 11.25 11.17
N SER A 181 16.94 11.27 12.06
CA SER A 181 17.18 10.19 13.00
C SER A 181 16.02 10.05 14.01
N ASP A 182 15.97 8.96 14.73
CA ASP A 182 14.95 8.75 15.78
C ASP A 182 15.02 9.79 16.90
N ALA A 183 16.24 10.25 17.23
CA ALA A 183 16.44 11.31 18.23
C ALA A 183 15.90 12.65 17.72
N GLU A 184 16.21 13.04 16.47
CA GLU A 184 15.71 14.28 15.85
C GLU A 184 14.18 14.20 15.65
N LEU A 185 13.63 13.03 15.34
CA LEU A 185 12.19 12.82 15.24
C LEU A 185 11.48 13.13 16.58
N LEU A 186 12.03 12.64 17.70
CA LEU A 186 11.43 12.87 19.02
C LEU A 186 11.64 14.30 19.56
N GLU A 187 12.50 15.12 18.97
CA GLU A 187 12.58 16.56 19.27
C GLU A 187 11.42 17.37 18.65
N GLU A 188 10.68 16.77 17.71
CA GLU A 188 9.54 17.41 17.07
C GLU A 188 8.28 17.32 17.93
N THR A 189 7.31 18.21 17.63
CA THR A 189 5.98 18.20 18.24
C THR A 189 4.95 17.63 17.26
N PHE A 190 3.99 16.86 17.77
CA PHE A 190 3.01 16.17 16.96
C PHE A 190 1.58 16.53 17.37
N VAL A 191 0.69 16.50 16.39
CA VAL A 191 -0.76 16.59 16.60
C VAL A 191 -1.42 15.33 16.04
N VAL A 192 -2.38 14.79 16.76
CA VAL A 192 -3.20 13.68 16.25
C VAL A 192 -4.06 14.16 15.10
N ALA A 193 -4.09 13.43 13.98
CA ALA A 193 -4.93 13.78 12.84
C ALA A 193 -6.42 13.81 13.24
N GLY A 194 -7.15 14.79 12.72
CA GLY A 194 -8.51 15.10 13.18
C GLY A 194 -9.57 14.03 12.89
N ASP A 195 -9.24 13.02 12.10
CA ASP A 195 -10.09 11.88 11.77
C ASP A 195 -9.69 10.59 12.50
N VAL A 196 -8.72 10.66 13.42
CA VAL A 196 -8.25 9.52 14.20
C VAL A 196 -9.07 9.37 15.47
N THR A 197 -9.46 8.13 15.78
CA THR A 197 -10.13 7.74 17.03
C THR A 197 -9.33 6.66 17.76
N ASP A 198 -9.28 6.73 19.09
CA ASP A 198 -8.77 5.68 19.98
C ASP A 198 -9.94 4.72 20.30
N GLU A 199 -9.78 3.45 19.97
CA GLU A 199 -10.76 2.39 20.21
C GLU A 199 -10.20 1.38 21.22
N ARG A 200 -10.95 1.15 22.30
CA ARG A 200 -10.59 0.23 23.38
C ARG A 200 -11.64 -0.86 23.54
N TRP A 201 -11.23 -2.10 23.39
CA TRP A 201 -12.11 -3.26 23.49
C TRP A 201 -11.92 -3.93 24.84
N THR A 202 -12.98 -3.92 25.66
CA THR A 202 -12.94 -4.49 27.02
C THR A 202 -13.88 -5.67 27.09
N ILE A 203 -13.41 -6.79 27.63
CA ILE A 203 -14.24 -7.94 27.94
C ILE A 203 -15.01 -7.64 29.24
N PRO A 204 -16.33 -7.85 29.31
CA PRO A 204 -17.09 -7.59 30.50
C PRO A 204 -16.53 -8.33 31.72
N GLY A 205 -16.21 -7.57 32.79
CA GLY A 205 -15.62 -8.10 34.02
C GLY A 205 -14.09 -8.06 34.08
N GLU A 206 -13.41 -7.68 33.00
CA GLU A 206 -11.97 -7.41 32.98
C GLU A 206 -11.68 -5.93 33.25
N GLU A 207 -10.60 -5.68 34.00
CA GLU A 207 -10.19 -4.33 34.39
C GLU A 207 -9.47 -3.59 33.25
N HIS A 208 -8.76 -4.32 32.43
CA HIS A 208 -7.96 -3.77 31.32
C HIS A 208 -8.55 -4.12 29.97
N PRO A 209 -8.40 -3.24 28.95
CA PRO A 209 -8.82 -3.56 27.58
C PRO A 209 -8.02 -4.74 27.01
N SER A 210 -8.71 -5.63 26.32
CA SER A 210 -8.10 -6.78 25.62
C SER A 210 -7.40 -6.37 24.32
N ALA A 211 -7.79 -5.21 23.74
CA ALA A 211 -7.14 -4.61 22.59
C ALA A 211 -7.35 -3.09 22.59
N MET A 212 -6.33 -2.37 22.15
CA MET A 212 -6.36 -0.93 21.91
C MET A 212 -5.84 -0.66 20.51
N LEU A 213 -6.48 0.25 19.78
CA LEU A 213 -6.07 0.61 18.43
C LEU A 213 -6.49 2.03 18.08
N LEU A 214 -5.66 2.70 17.29
CA LEU A 214 -6.03 3.91 16.56
C LEU A 214 -6.74 3.52 15.26
N ARG A 215 -7.77 4.29 14.90
CA ARG A 215 -8.48 4.13 13.64
C ARG A 215 -8.61 5.46 12.90
N GLN A 216 -8.25 5.47 11.62
CA GLN A 216 -8.56 6.58 10.72
C GLN A 216 -10.00 6.52 10.22
N GLY A 217 -10.72 7.62 10.29
CA GLY A 217 -12.08 7.75 9.74
C GLY A 217 -12.11 8.02 8.23
N GLY A 218 -11.05 8.64 7.68
CA GLY A 218 -10.91 9.04 6.30
C GLY A 218 -9.85 8.26 5.51
N SER A 219 -9.65 8.67 4.27
CA SER A 219 -8.55 8.21 3.41
C SER A 219 -8.43 6.69 3.30
N PHE A 220 -7.31 6.13 3.74
CA PHE A 220 -7.03 4.70 3.71
C PHE A 220 -7.71 3.93 4.83
N ARG A 221 -8.29 4.58 5.83
CA ARG A 221 -9.00 3.97 6.97
C ARG A 221 -8.19 2.89 7.68
N ARG A 222 -6.91 3.16 7.86
CA ARG A 222 -6.01 2.25 8.56
C ARG A 222 -6.37 2.11 10.03
N THR A 223 -5.94 0.99 10.60
CA THR A 223 -5.89 0.78 12.04
C THR A 223 -4.45 0.55 12.46
N PHE A 224 -4.09 1.05 13.63
CA PHE A 224 -2.77 0.87 14.21
C PHE A 224 -2.92 0.32 15.65
N PRO A 225 -2.33 -0.84 15.98
CA PRO A 225 -2.42 -1.38 17.32
C PRO A 225 -1.62 -0.52 18.29
N GLU A 226 -2.16 -0.29 19.49
CA GLU A 226 -1.50 0.49 20.52
C GLU A 226 -1.09 -0.36 21.71
N SER A 227 0.10 -0.09 22.26
CA SER A 227 0.46 -0.45 23.63
C SER A 227 -0.08 0.62 24.60
N THR A 228 -0.04 0.33 25.90
CA THR A 228 -0.41 1.31 26.94
C THR A 228 0.47 2.57 26.87
N GLU A 229 1.76 2.39 26.58
CA GLU A 229 2.74 3.45 26.47
C GLU A 229 2.48 4.32 25.25
N LEU A 230 2.18 3.69 24.11
CA LEU A 230 1.85 4.41 22.88
C LEU A 230 0.52 5.16 23.01
N ALA A 231 -0.51 4.55 23.59
CA ALA A 231 -1.78 5.23 23.87
C ALA A 231 -1.58 6.43 24.81
N SER A 232 -0.72 6.29 25.81
CA SER A 232 -0.35 7.41 26.71
C SER A 232 0.37 8.52 25.94
N PHE A 233 1.28 8.17 25.02
CA PHE A 233 1.99 9.12 24.17
C PHE A 233 1.03 9.88 23.26
N VAL A 234 0.22 9.16 22.50
CA VAL A 234 -0.70 9.76 21.51
C VAL A 234 -1.74 10.64 22.19
N SER A 235 -2.23 10.28 23.38
CA SER A 235 -3.25 11.04 24.11
C SER A 235 -2.84 12.48 24.47
N VAL A 236 -1.54 12.78 24.47
CA VAL A 236 -1.00 14.12 24.80
C VAL A 236 -0.31 14.80 23.62
N CYS A 237 -0.43 14.23 22.41
CA CYS A 237 0.06 14.82 21.16
C CYS A 237 -0.88 15.95 20.68
N ASP A 238 -0.80 17.11 21.33
CA ASP A 238 -1.55 18.34 20.99
C ASP A 238 -0.68 19.42 20.33
N GLY A 239 0.61 19.13 20.11
CA GLY A 239 1.60 20.02 19.52
C GLY A 239 2.31 20.94 20.53
N GLU A 240 2.10 20.81 21.85
CA GLU A 240 2.77 21.64 22.84
C GLU A 240 4.10 21.04 23.32
N LEU A 241 4.15 19.72 23.55
CA LEU A 241 5.33 19.00 24.01
C LEU A 241 6.04 18.28 22.87
N THR A 242 7.37 18.18 22.95
CA THR A 242 8.14 17.32 22.04
C THR A 242 7.92 15.85 22.38
N GLY A 243 8.11 14.94 21.42
CA GLY A 243 8.03 13.51 21.64
C GLY A 243 8.92 13.05 22.79
N GLN A 244 10.15 13.59 22.89
CA GLN A 244 11.09 13.29 23.97
C GLN A 244 10.54 13.74 25.35
N GLN A 245 9.95 14.92 25.44
CA GLN A 245 9.36 15.39 26.71
C GLN A 245 8.22 14.50 27.16
N ILE A 246 7.37 14.04 26.22
CA ILE A 246 6.27 13.11 26.51
C ILE A 246 6.82 11.77 27.00
N VAL A 247 7.83 11.21 26.32
CA VAL A 247 8.44 9.91 26.74
C VAL A 247 9.04 10.01 28.15
N VAL A 248 9.78 11.10 28.46
CA VAL A 248 10.33 11.33 29.81
C VAL A 248 9.24 11.35 30.87
N ALA A 249 8.11 12.00 30.60
CA ALA A 249 6.98 12.02 31.51
C ALA A 249 6.36 10.62 31.73
N ILE A 250 6.19 9.83 30.66
CA ILE A 250 5.68 8.45 30.74
C ILE A 250 6.63 7.55 31.54
N VAL A 251 7.94 7.64 31.29
CA VAL A 251 8.98 6.92 32.04
C VAL A 251 8.88 7.19 33.55
N ALA A 252 8.77 8.47 33.93
CA ALA A 252 8.65 8.88 35.32
C ALA A 252 7.36 8.40 35.98
N LEU A 253 6.26 8.31 35.23
CA LEU A 253 4.95 7.90 35.74
C LEU A 253 4.83 6.37 35.90
N LEU A 254 5.39 5.62 34.92
CA LEU A 254 5.23 4.16 34.86
C LEU A 254 6.48 3.39 35.35
N GLU A 255 7.52 4.10 35.81
CA GLU A 255 8.80 3.52 36.27
C GLU A 255 9.46 2.57 35.26
N LEU A 256 9.46 2.99 33.94
CA LEU A 256 9.99 2.19 32.84
C LEU A 256 11.47 2.50 32.55
N ASP A 257 12.09 1.64 31.74
CA ASP A 257 13.41 1.92 31.16
C ASP A 257 13.30 2.98 30.05
N GLN A 258 14.04 4.09 30.22
CA GLN A 258 13.94 5.23 29.31
C GLN A 258 14.46 4.92 27.91
N ASP A 259 15.61 4.26 27.78
CA ASP A 259 16.24 4.01 26.47
C ASP A 259 15.41 3.02 25.66
N ALA A 260 14.88 1.99 26.32
CA ALA A 260 14.01 1.01 25.68
C ALA A 260 12.70 1.68 25.19
N LEU A 261 12.09 2.54 26.00
CA LEU A 261 10.86 3.23 25.61
C LEU A 261 11.10 4.25 24.51
N LEU A 262 12.18 5.03 24.55
CA LEU A 262 12.53 5.98 23.47
C LEU A 262 12.65 5.26 22.11
N GLY A 263 13.38 4.13 22.07
CA GLY A 263 13.51 3.35 20.84
C GLY A 263 12.21 2.70 20.35
N ALA A 264 11.31 2.29 21.25
CA ALA A 264 10.01 1.75 20.87
C ALA A 264 9.09 2.85 20.33
N ILE A 265 8.93 3.94 21.06
CA ILE A 265 8.07 5.07 20.67
C ILE A 265 8.58 5.73 19.38
N ALA A 266 9.90 5.88 19.19
CA ALA A 266 10.42 6.46 17.95
C ALA A 266 10.02 5.65 16.71
N ARG A 267 10.05 4.30 16.78
CA ARG A 267 9.58 3.45 15.68
C ARG A 267 8.09 3.62 15.43
N ASP A 268 7.28 3.58 16.49
CA ASP A 268 5.83 3.73 16.37
C ASP A 268 5.45 5.12 15.84
N VAL A 269 6.11 6.19 16.31
CA VAL A 269 5.89 7.57 15.82
C VAL A 269 6.26 7.67 14.35
N ARG A 270 7.35 7.04 13.90
CA ARG A 270 7.74 7.01 12.48
C ARG A 270 6.65 6.40 11.63
N ASP A 271 6.10 5.27 12.04
CA ASP A 271 4.99 4.62 11.35
C ASP A 271 3.71 5.46 11.40
N LEU A 272 3.38 6.03 12.57
CA LEU A 272 2.19 6.88 12.72
C LEU A 272 2.25 8.14 11.86
N VAL A 273 3.44 8.74 11.69
CA VAL A 273 3.64 9.87 10.77
C VAL A 273 3.55 9.41 9.31
N ALA A 274 4.24 8.33 8.94
CA ALA A 274 4.22 7.78 7.58
C ALA A 274 2.82 7.38 7.11
N TYR A 275 1.97 6.93 8.05
CA TYR A 275 0.58 6.54 7.76
C TYR A 275 -0.44 7.67 7.99
N GLY A 276 0.00 8.83 8.50
CA GLY A 276 -0.85 10.00 8.68
C GLY A 276 -1.78 9.93 9.91
N PHE A 277 -1.40 9.20 10.96
CA PHE A 277 -2.07 9.24 12.27
C PHE A 277 -1.58 10.42 13.10
N LEU A 278 -0.28 10.72 13.03
CA LEU A 278 0.35 11.89 13.64
C LEU A 278 0.85 12.85 12.56
N ILE A 279 0.64 14.13 12.81
CA ILE A 279 1.05 15.20 11.92
C ILE A 279 2.09 16.05 12.67
N PRO A 280 3.32 16.17 12.14
CA PRO A 280 4.28 17.14 12.66
C PRO A 280 3.74 18.56 12.56
N ARG A 281 3.93 19.41 13.57
CA ARG A 281 3.26 20.73 13.67
C ARG A 281 3.58 21.72 12.53
N TRP A 282 4.62 21.48 11.76
CA TRP A 282 5.01 22.34 10.64
C TRP A 282 4.34 21.93 9.30
N MET A 283 3.73 20.77 9.19
CA MET A 283 2.90 20.31 8.07
C MET A 283 1.49 20.92 8.20
#